data_e428102215cd032233c11c7f604c72c8
#
_entry.id   e428102215cd032233c11c7f604c72c8
#
_cell.length_a   1.000
_cell.length_b   1.000
_cell.length_c   1.000
_cell.angle_alpha   90.00
_cell.angle_beta   90.00
_cell.angle_gamma   90.00
#
_symmetry.space_group_name_H-M   'P 1'
#
loop_
_entity.id
_entity.type
_entity.pdbx_description
1 polymer ?
#
loop_
_entity_poly.entity_id
_entity_poly.type
_entity_poly.pdbx_seq_one_letter_code
_entity_poly.pdbx_strand_id
1 'polypeptide(L)'
;MRVTWFTQMISSALVATITGAYRPFGAHAMAALEMTAEQAGVELADDDKEAVAAQMRRLPAHPEVASALRRLRDAGLRLAALTNSTEEVARAQLEHAGLIDTFELVLSADTVGRLKPAPEPYRMAAERLGVAVDQVRLIAAHAWDVAGASQAGCATAFVARPGKVLDPLVERPGIVGADLAEVADAILAVEQQDDRRRP
;
A
#
# COMPACT_ATOMS: atom_id res chain seq x y z
N MET A 1 -17.61 -13.00 1.97
CA MET A 1 -17.83 -11.69 1.32
C MET A 1 -16.62 -10.76 1.36
N ARG A 2 -16.09 -10.31 2.51
CA ARG A 2 -15.00 -9.31 2.55
C ARG A 2 -13.73 -9.71 1.76
N VAL A 3 -13.26 -10.94 1.90
CA VAL A 3 -12.07 -11.44 1.16
C VAL A 3 -12.36 -11.52 -0.33
N THR A 4 -13.51 -12.05 -0.72
CA THR A 4 -13.95 -12.16 -2.12
C THR A 4 -14.03 -10.78 -2.78
N TRP A 5 -14.67 -9.82 -2.11
CA TRP A 5 -14.77 -8.44 -2.58
C TRP A 5 -13.39 -7.82 -2.81
N PHE A 6 -12.48 -7.92 -1.82
CA PHE A 6 -11.14 -7.36 -1.96
C PHE A 6 -10.37 -8.00 -3.12
N THR A 7 -10.44 -9.33 -3.26
CA THR A 7 -9.80 -10.04 -4.37
C THR A 7 -10.37 -9.60 -5.71
N GLN A 8 -11.70 -9.46 -5.82
CA GLN A 8 -12.38 -9.01 -7.04
C GLN A 8 -11.98 -7.56 -7.39
N MET A 9 -11.87 -6.68 -6.39
CA MET A 9 -11.42 -5.30 -6.57
C MET A 9 -9.98 -5.25 -7.12
N ILE A 10 -9.06 -6.01 -6.55
CA ILE A 10 -7.67 -6.09 -7.04
C ILE A 10 -7.63 -6.67 -8.45
N SER A 11 -8.38 -7.74 -8.73
CA SER A 11 -8.44 -8.34 -10.07
C SER A 11 -8.93 -7.33 -11.11
N SER A 12 -9.99 -6.58 -10.81
CA SER A 12 -10.51 -5.52 -11.69
C SER A 12 -9.47 -4.42 -11.94
N ALA A 13 -8.76 -3.99 -10.89
CA ALA A 13 -7.70 -2.98 -10.99
C ALA A 13 -6.51 -3.48 -11.83
N LEU A 14 -6.12 -4.76 -11.70
CA LEU A 14 -5.08 -5.39 -12.52
C LEU A 14 -5.49 -5.44 -14.00
N VAL A 15 -6.72 -5.84 -14.30
CA VAL A 15 -7.24 -5.84 -15.68
C VAL A 15 -7.19 -4.44 -16.27
N ALA A 16 -7.66 -3.41 -15.55
CA ALA A 16 -7.61 -2.02 -16.00
C ALA A 16 -6.16 -1.56 -16.24
N THR A 17 -5.24 -1.96 -15.38
CA THR A 17 -3.81 -1.65 -15.52
C THR A 17 -3.20 -2.30 -16.75
N ILE A 18 -3.50 -3.59 -17.02
CA ILE A 18 -2.98 -4.34 -18.16
C ILE A 18 -3.57 -3.81 -19.48
N THR A 19 -4.87 -3.52 -19.51
CA THR A 19 -5.58 -3.06 -20.71
C THR A 19 -5.42 -1.56 -20.98
N GLY A 20 -4.82 -0.80 -20.05
CA GLY A 20 -4.71 0.66 -20.16
C GLY A 20 -6.04 1.40 -19.94
N ALA A 21 -7.08 0.71 -19.45
CA ALA A 21 -8.41 1.28 -19.20
C ALA A 21 -8.52 1.86 -17.79
N TYR A 22 -7.71 2.85 -17.49
CA TYR A 22 -7.63 3.43 -16.16
C TYR A 22 -9.01 3.91 -15.64
N ARG A 23 -9.28 3.60 -14.38
CA ARG A 23 -10.36 4.16 -13.56
C ARG A 23 -9.83 4.37 -12.13
N PRO A 24 -10.34 5.35 -11.37
CA PRO A 24 -9.99 5.51 -9.96
C PRO A 24 -10.25 4.24 -9.15
N PHE A 25 -9.39 3.93 -8.21
CA PHE A 25 -9.45 2.69 -7.43
C PHE A 25 -10.78 2.49 -6.69
N GLY A 26 -11.41 3.58 -6.24
CA GLY A 26 -12.75 3.55 -5.64
C GLY A 26 -13.84 3.02 -6.59
N ALA A 27 -13.72 3.28 -7.90
CA ALA A 27 -14.66 2.73 -8.89
C ALA A 27 -14.53 1.20 -8.99
N HIS A 28 -13.29 0.67 -8.93
CA HIS A 28 -13.06 -0.79 -8.86
C HIS A 28 -13.62 -1.40 -7.58
N ALA A 29 -13.54 -0.67 -6.45
CA ALA A 29 -14.11 -1.12 -5.19
C ALA A 29 -15.63 -1.26 -5.26
N MET A 30 -16.33 -0.28 -5.85
CA MET A 30 -17.78 -0.31 -6.02
C MET A 30 -18.22 -1.38 -7.01
N ALA A 31 -17.60 -1.46 -8.18
CA ALA A 31 -17.89 -2.50 -9.16
C ALA A 31 -17.67 -3.92 -8.59
N ALA A 32 -16.59 -4.13 -7.85
CA ALA A 32 -16.33 -5.41 -7.19
C ALA A 32 -17.37 -5.72 -6.09
N LEU A 33 -17.88 -4.70 -5.40
CA LEU A 33 -18.95 -4.86 -4.40
C LEU A 33 -20.24 -5.35 -5.06
N GLU A 34 -20.65 -4.70 -6.14
CA GLU A 34 -21.81 -5.09 -6.95
C GLU A 34 -21.68 -6.51 -7.50
N MET A 35 -20.55 -6.84 -8.13
CA MET A 35 -20.27 -8.18 -8.63
C MET A 35 -20.32 -9.25 -7.52
N THR A 36 -19.78 -8.94 -6.34
CA THR A 36 -19.77 -9.87 -5.21
C THR A 36 -21.17 -10.06 -4.63
N ALA A 37 -21.98 -9.02 -4.57
CA ALA A 37 -23.37 -9.09 -4.14
C ALA A 37 -24.22 -9.90 -5.12
N GLU A 38 -24.09 -9.65 -6.42
CA GLU A 38 -24.76 -10.41 -7.49
C GLU A 38 -24.41 -11.90 -7.42
N GLN A 39 -23.12 -12.25 -7.31
CA GLN A 39 -22.67 -13.64 -7.16
C GLN A 39 -23.23 -14.33 -5.91
N ALA A 40 -23.49 -13.57 -4.86
CA ALA A 40 -24.08 -14.09 -3.63
C ALA A 40 -25.62 -14.08 -3.62
N GLY A 41 -26.27 -13.57 -4.67
CA GLY A 41 -27.72 -13.42 -4.73
C GLY A 41 -28.25 -12.38 -3.72
N VAL A 42 -27.43 -11.38 -3.36
CA VAL A 42 -27.77 -10.31 -2.42
C VAL A 42 -28.07 -9.04 -3.19
N GLU A 43 -29.22 -8.45 -2.94
CA GLU A 43 -29.56 -7.11 -3.43
C GLU A 43 -28.80 -6.06 -2.61
N LEU A 44 -28.15 -5.13 -3.28
CA LEU A 44 -27.32 -4.08 -2.68
C LEU A 44 -28.01 -2.73 -2.86
N ALA A 45 -28.48 -2.14 -1.78
CA ALA A 45 -29.08 -0.80 -1.80
C ALA A 45 -27.99 0.28 -1.96
N ASP A 46 -28.37 1.46 -2.43
CA ASP A 46 -27.45 2.60 -2.58
C ASP A 46 -26.89 3.05 -1.21
N ASP A 47 -27.72 3.04 -0.17
CA ASP A 47 -27.29 3.34 1.20
C ASP A 47 -26.19 2.38 1.68
N ASP A 48 -26.23 1.10 1.30
CA ASP A 48 -25.20 0.12 1.63
C ASP A 48 -23.86 0.48 0.94
N LYS A 49 -23.92 0.90 -0.31
CA LYS A 49 -22.73 1.34 -1.07
C LYS A 49 -22.10 2.57 -0.44
N GLU A 50 -22.93 3.55 -0.05
CA GLU A 50 -22.46 4.77 0.64
C GLU A 50 -21.84 4.43 2.00
N ALA A 51 -22.45 3.53 2.77
CA ALA A 51 -21.91 3.09 4.06
C ALA A 51 -20.54 2.41 3.90
N VAL A 52 -20.37 1.55 2.89
CA VAL A 52 -19.07 0.93 2.58
C VAL A 52 -18.03 1.98 2.18
N ALA A 53 -18.39 2.92 1.32
CA ALA A 53 -17.49 3.99 0.90
C ALA A 53 -17.06 4.89 2.09
N ALA A 54 -17.99 5.23 2.98
CA ALA A 54 -17.72 5.98 4.19
C ALA A 54 -16.81 5.21 5.15
N GLN A 55 -17.05 3.91 5.32
CA GLN A 55 -16.23 3.05 6.17
C GLN A 55 -14.78 2.92 5.65
N MET A 56 -14.58 2.87 4.33
CA MET A 56 -13.25 2.83 3.73
C MET A 56 -12.39 4.04 4.10
N ARG A 57 -12.99 5.19 4.35
CA ARG A 57 -12.29 6.43 4.81
C ARG A 57 -11.92 6.41 6.28
N ARG A 58 -12.43 5.46 7.07
CA ARG A 58 -12.32 5.39 8.54
C ARG A 58 -11.70 4.09 9.05
N LEU A 59 -10.87 3.45 8.23
CA LEU A 59 -10.18 2.23 8.64
C LEU A 59 -9.18 2.54 9.76
N PRO A 60 -9.23 1.82 10.89
CA PRO A 60 -8.26 2.02 11.96
C PRO A 60 -6.88 1.51 11.55
N ALA A 61 -5.84 2.15 12.05
CA ALA A 61 -4.50 1.61 11.97
C ALA A 61 -4.33 0.40 12.90
N HIS A 62 -3.38 -0.48 12.59
CA HIS A 62 -2.98 -1.52 13.53
C HIS A 62 -2.26 -0.90 14.73
N PRO A 63 -2.33 -1.52 15.93
CA PRO A 63 -1.89 -0.89 17.18
C PRO A 63 -0.42 -0.45 17.19
N GLU A 64 0.46 -1.22 16.54
CA GLU A 64 1.90 -0.97 16.52
C GLU A 64 2.34 0.10 15.52
N VAL A 65 1.49 0.46 14.54
CA VAL A 65 1.89 1.27 13.38
C VAL A 65 2.42 2.64 13.79
N ALA A 66 1.72 3.35 14.66
CA ALA A 66 2.13 4.69 15.06
C ALA A 66 3.51 4.73 15.74
N SER A 67 3.81 3.73 16.58
CA SER A 67 5.11 3.64 17.25
C SER A 67 6.23 3.22 16.31
N ALA A 68 5.96 2.26 15.41
CA ALA A 68 6.93 1.80 14.42
C ALA A 68 7.33 2.92 13.44
N LEU A 69 6.34 3.65 12.91
CA LEU A 69 6.62 4.79 12.01
C LEU A 69 7.39 5.91 12.70
N ARG A 70 7.08 6.25 13.96
CA ARG A 70 7.86 7.23 14.73
C ARG A 70 9.33 6.81 14.84
N ARG A 71 9.60 5.56 15.19
CA ARG A 71 10.96 5.04 15.32
C ARG A 71 11.77 5.15 14.02
N LEU A 72 11.14 4.84 12.89
CA LEU A 72 11.78 5.01 11.57
C LEU A 72 12.09 6.49 11.30
N ARG A 73 11.13 7.39 11.56
CA ARG A 73 11.33 8.83 11.39
C ARG A 73 12.40 9.39 12.32
N ASP A 74 12.39 8.99 13.60
CA ASP A 74 13.34 9.46 14.61
C ASP A 74 14.79 8.99 14.31
N ALA A 75 14.92 7.91 13.52
CA ALA A 75 16.19 7.46 12.95
C ALA A 75 16.60 8.21 11.66
N GLY A 76 15.87 9.24 11.25
CA GLY A 76 16.19 10.08 10.09
C GLY A 76 15.64 9.56 8.76
N LEU A 77 14.83 8.48 8.75
CA LEU A 77 14.22 7.99 7.52
C LEU A 77 13.03 8.86 7.10
N ARG A 78 12.98 9.19 5.81
CA ARG A 78 11.88 9.93 5.21
C ARG A 78 10.72 8.97 4.92
N LEU A 79 9.50 9.34 5.30
CA LEU A 79 8.32 8.49 5.17
C LEU A 79 7.34 9.09 4.16
N ALA A 80 6.94 8.28 3.17
CA ALA A 80 5.88 8.62 2.22
C ALA A 80 4.80 7.54 2.22
N ALA A 81 3.54 7.96 2.16
CA ALA A 81 2.43 7.04 1.93
C ALA A 81 2.16 6.97 0.42
N LEU A 82 2.11 5.75 -0.15
CA LEU A 82 1.79 5.50 -1.56
C LEU A 82 0.60 4.53 -1.67
N THR A 83 -0.49 5.00 -2.22
CA THR A 83 -1.75 4.24 -2.31
C THR A 83 -2.30 4.17 -3.74
N ASN A 84 -3.20 3.19 -4.00
CA ASN A 84 -4.05 3.17 -5.19
C ASN A 84 -5.30 4.05 -5.05
N SER A 85 -5.72 4.36 -3.81
CA SER A 85 -6.82 5.30 -3.56
C SER A 85 -6.44 6.71 -4.01
N THR A 86 -7.43 7.56 -4.28
CA THR A 86 -7.18 8.97 -4.54
C THR A 86 -6.48 9.63 -3.34
N GLU A 87 -5.75 10.71 -3.58
CA GLU A 87 -5.05 11.43 -2.50
C GLU A 87 -6.02 11.90 -1.41
N GLU A 88 -7.20 12.37 -1.78
CA GLU A 88 -8.26 12.78 -0.85
C GLU A 88 -8.63 11.65 0.12
N VAL A 89 -8.88 10.44 -0.41
CA VAL A 89 -9.22 9.26 0.41
C VAL A 89 -8.04 8.87 1.31
N ALA A 90 -6.83 8.89 0.77
CA ALA A 90 -5.63 8.56 1.55
C ALA A 90 -5.43 9.54 2.72
N ARG A 91 -5.58 10.84 2.48
CA ARG A 91 -5.50 11.85 3.54
C ARG A 91 -6.56 11.63 4.61
N ALA A 92 -7.82 11.44 4.22
CA ALA A 92 -8.90 11.17 5.16
C ALA A 92 -8.63 9.93 6.04
N GLN A 93 -8.07 8.85 5.46
CA GLN A 93 -7.67 7.65 6.20
C GLN A 93 -6.55 7.94 7.20
N LEU A 94 -5.50 8.66 6.78
CA LEU A 94 -4.36 8.98 7.63
C LEU A 94 -4.72 9.98 8.73
N GLU A 95 -5.58 10.96 8.46
CA GLU A 95 -6.13 11.89 9.44
C GLU A 95 -6.96 11.15 10.49
N HIS A 96 -7.89 10.28 10.04
CA HIS A 96 -8.70 9.46 10.94
C HIS A 96 -7.83 8.55 11.84
N ALA A 97 -6.75 8.01 11.30
CA ALA A 97 -5.81 7.17 12.04
C ALA A 97 -4.82 7.97 12.92
N GLY A 98 -4.81 9.30 12.85
CA GLY A 98 -3.84 10.16 13.56
C GLY A 98 -2.41 10.01 13.06
N LEU A 99 -2.23 9.67 11.77
CA LEU A 99 -0.92 9.37 11.17
C LEU A 99 -0.49 10.37 10.10
N ILE A 100 -1.33 11.34 9.72
CA ILE A 100 -1.07 12.25 8.59
C ILE A 100 0.27 13.00 8.74
N ASP A 101 0.57 13.50 9.94
CA ASP A 101 1.78 14.27 10.23
C ASP A 101 3.06 13.41 10.33
N THR A 102 2.91 12.09 10.20
CA THR A 102 4.05 11.16 10.21
C THR A 102 4.71 11.08 8.85
N PHE A 103 3.96 11.33 7.79
CA PHE A 103 4.40 11.23 6.42
C PHE A 103 4.78 12.60 5.85
N GLU A 104 5.95 12.66 5.19
CA GLU A 104 6.39 13.84 4.44
C GLU A 104 5.50 14.05 3.20
N LEU A 105 5.13 12.96 2.54
CA LEU A 105 4.31 12.97 1.33
C LEU A 105 3.17 11.95 1.44
N VAL A 106 2.01 12.33 0.93
CA VAL A 106 0.89 11.42 0.65
C VAL A 106 0.71 11.36 -0.85
N LEU A 107 0.96 10.21 -1.44
CA LEU A 107 1.03 10.01 -2.88
C LEU A 107 -0.03 9.00 -3.34
N SER A 108 -0.64 9.29 -4.46
CA SER A 108 -1.65 8.45 -5.10
C SER A 108 -1.19 7.97 -6.47
N ALA A 109 -1.41 6.71 -6.76
CA ALA A 109 -1.25 6.12 -8.09
C ALA A 109 -2.19 6.77 -9.13
N ASP A 110 -3.28 7.40 -8.67
CA ASP A 110 -4.21 8.20 -9.47
C ASP A 110 -3.50 9.32 -10.25
N THR A 111 -2.46 9.93 -9.62
CA THR A 111 -1.66 11.01 -10.23
C THR A 111 -1.01 10.61 -11.56
N VAL A 112 -0.63 9.34 -11.70
CA VAL A 112 0.02 8.82 -12.92
C VAL A 112 -0.94 8.01 -13.81
N GLY A 113 -2.22 7.91 -13.43
CA GLY A 113 -3.23 7.17 -14.19
C GLY A 113 -2.90 5.68 -14.36
N ARG A 114 -2.11 5.10 -13.46
CA ARG A 114 -1.69 3.70 -13.48
C ARG A 114 -1.71 3.16 -12.05
N LEU A 115 -2.45 2.09 -11.81
CA LEU A 115 -2.55 1.51 -10.47
C LEU A 115 -1.37 0.59 -10.16
N LYS A 116 -0.94 0.54 -8.90
CA LYS A 116 -0.04 -0.51 -8.42
C LYS A 116 -0.64 -1.90 -8.75
N PRO A 117 0.15 -2.86 -9.21
CA PRO A 117 1.60 -2.98 -9.17
C PRO A 117 2.35 -2.45 -10.42
N ALA A 118 1.75 -1.62 -11.27
CA ALA A 118 2.50 -1.00 -12.37
C ALA A 118 3.71 -0.20 -11.83
N PRO A 119 4.82 -0.11 -12.57
CA PRO A 119 6.04 0.53 -12.06
C PRO A 119 5.94 2.05 -11.89
N GLU A 120 5.02 2.71 -12.61
CA GLU A 120 4.90 4.16 -12.63
C GLU A 120 4.64 4.78 -11.24
N PRO A 121 3.71 4.26 -10.38
CA PRO A 121 3.52 4.81 -9.05
C PRO A 121 4.77 4.78 -8.17
N TYR A 122 5.55 3.71 -8.22
CA TYR A 122 6.77 3.58 -7.40
C TYR A 122 7.87 4.53 -7.89
N ARG A 123 8.05 4.68 -9.20
CA ARG A 123 9.00 5.63 -9.80
C ARG A 123 8.59 7.07 -9.52
N MET A 124 7.30 7.38 -9.62
CA MET A 124 6.76 8.69 -9.24
C MET A 124 7.05 8.99 -7.75
N ALA A 125 6.93 8.01 -6.86
CA ALA A 125 7.24 8.20 -5.45
C ALA A 125 8.74 8.54 -5.25
N ALA A 126 9.65 7.85 -5.93
CA ALA A 126 11.09 8.16 -5.91
C ALA A 126 11.38 9.57 -6.43
N GLU A 127 10.78 9.95 -7.57
CA GLU A 127 10.90 11.28 -8.16
C GLU A 127 10.40 12.38 -7.19
N ARG A 128 9.24 12.19 -6.59
CA ARG A 128 8.65 13.16 -5.63
C ARG A 128 9.49 13.28 -4.34
N LEU A 129 10.16 12.22 -3.93
CA LEU A 129 11.12 12.23 -2.84
C LEU A 129 12.49 12.79 -3.26
N GLY A 130 12.76 12.96 -4.55
CA GLY A 130 14.05 13.46 -5.07
C GLY A 130 15.20 12.46 -4.86
N VAL A 131 14.92 11.16 -4.93
CA VAL A 131 15.91 10.09 -4.74
C VAL A 131 15.86 9.08 -5.90
N ALA A 132 16.90 8.26 -6.04
CA ALA A 132 16.90 7.15 -6.99
C ALA A 132 15.91 6.06 -6.51
N VAL A 133 15.35 5.28 -7.45
CA VAL A 133 14.31 4.30 -7.14
C VAL A 133 14.81 3.18 -6.22
N ASP A 134 16.07 2.81 -6.31
CA ASP A 134 16.74 1.82 -5.46
C ASP A 134 16.98 2.31 -4.02
N GLN A 135 16.90 3.63 -3.78
CA GLN A 135 16.93 4.24 -2.45
C GLN A 135 15.55 4.26 -1.78
N VAL A 136 14.49 3.86 -2.49
CA VAL A 136 13.15 3.72 -1.93
C VAL A 136 12.94 2.29 -1.45
N ARG A 137 12.46 2.12 -0.22
CA ARG A 137 12.00 0.84 0.31
C ARG A 137 10.48 0.83 0.43
N LEU A 138 9.81 -0.01 -0.35
CA LEU A 138 8.38 -0.26 -0.15
C LEU A 138 8.18 -1.20 1.05
N ILE A 139 7.29 -0.82 1.96
CA ILE A 139 6.80 -1.68 3.04
C ILE A 139 5.33 -2.00 2.75
N ALA A 140 5.00 -3.26 2.52
CA ALA A 140 3.63 -3.67 2.21
C ALA A 140 3.28 -5.06 2.78
N ALA A 141 1.97 -5.32 2.95
CA ALA A 141 1.42 -6.60 3.40
C ALA A 141 0.78 -7.41 2.25
N HIS A 142 0.98 -7.00 1.01
CA HIS A 142 0.45 -7.70 -0.16
C HIS A 142 1.58 -8.11 -1.11
N ALA A 143 1.62 -9.41 -1.45
CA ALA A 143 2.66 -9.96 -2.33
C ALA A 143 2.71 -9.24 -3.69
N TRP A 144 1.54 -8.92 -4.28
CA TRP A 144 1.49 -8.21 -5.56
C TRP A 144 2.08 -6.80 -5.50
N ASP A 145 1.97 -6.09 -4.36
CA ASP A 145 2.53 -4.75 -4.19
C ASP A 145 4.05 -4.81 -4.05
N VAL A 146 4.53 -5.77 -3.24
CA VAL A 146 5.97 -6.07 -3.12
C VAL A 146 6.57 -6.46 -4.47
N ALA A 147 5.89 -7.31 -5.24
CA ALA A 147 6.32 -7.71 -6.58
C ALA A 147 6.46 -6.51 -7.51
N GLY A 148 5.45 -5.63 -7.56
CA GLY A 148 5.46 -4.44 -8.38
C GLY A 148 6.59 -3.47 -8.02
N ALA A 149 6.82 -3.25 -6.73
CA ALA A 149 7.89 -2.38 -6.25
C ALA A 149 9.29 -2.95 -6.56
N SER A 150 9.49 -4.25 -6.36
CA SER A 150 10.74 -4.93 -6.72
C SER A 150 11.04 -4.80 -8.22
N GLN A 151 10.04 -5.05 -9.07
CA GLN A 151 10.17 -4.89 -10.53
C GLN A 151 10.38 -3.42 -10.96
N ALA A 152 9.91 -2.46 -10.17
CA ALA A 152 10.18 -1.04 -10.42
C ALA A 152 11.60 -0.62 -10.03
N GLY A 153 12.33 -1.45 -9.26
CA GLY A 153 13.69 -1.21 -8.78
C GLY A 153 13.78 -0.78 -7.31
N CYS A 154 12.67 -0.79 -6.55
CA CYS A 154 12.68 -0.48 -5.14
C CYS A 154 13.27 -1.62 -4.30
N ALA A 155 13.93 -1.29 -3.19
CA ALA A 155 14.07 -2.23 -2.08
C ALA A 155 12.68 -2.55 -1.48
N THR A 156 12.50 -3.73 -0.91
CA THR A 156 11.20 -4.17 -0.41
C THR A 156 11.27 -4.74 1.00
N ALA A 157 10.18 -4.56 1.75
CA ALA A 157 9.93 -5.20 3.02
C ALA A 157 8.48 -5.72 3.07
N PHE A 158 8.29 -6.92 3.56
CA PHE A 158 6.99 -7.57 3.64
C PHE A 158 6.50 -7.67 5.08
N VAL A 159 5.28 -7.21 5.32
CA VAL A 159 4.59 -7.36 6.61
C VAL A 159 3.71 -8.60 6.53
N ALA A 160 4.20 -9.71 7.09
CA ALA A 160 3.56 -11.03 7.05
C ALA A 160 2.43 -11.15 8.09
N ARG A 161 1.44 -10.26 8.04
CA ARG A 161 0.26 -10.32 8.90
C ARG A 161 -0.50 -11.64 8.73
N PRO A 162 -1.29 -12.06 9.70
CA PRO A 162 -2.10 -13.28 9.58
C PRO A 162 -2.88 -13.33 8.26
N GLY A 163 -2.69 -14.42 7.51
CA GLY A 163 -3.31 -14.61 6.19
C GLY A 163 -2.63 -13.89 5.03
N LYS A 164 -1.51 -13.17 5.26
CA LYS A 164 -0.67 -12.59 4.21
C LYS A 164 0.55 -13.45 3.97
N VAL A 165 0.71 -13.89 2.73
CA VAL A 165 1.80 -14.76 2.29
C VAL A 165 2.47 -14.17 1.06
N LEU A 166 3.77 -14.46 0.91
CA LEU A 166 4.52 -14.10 -0.29
C LEU A 166 4.16 -15.04 -1.44
N ASP A 167 4.23 -14.51 -2.65
CA ASP A 167 4.16 -15.31 -3.87
C ASP A 167 5.52 -16.01 -4.06
N PRO A 168 5.55 -17.36 -4.19
CA PRO A 168 6.80 -18.09 -4.37
C PRO A 168 7.50 -17.83 -5.71
N LEU A 169 6.82 -17.22 -6.68
CA LEU A 169 7.37 -16.84 -7.99
C LEU A 169 8.02 -15.44 -7.97
N VAL A 170 7.90 -14.70 -6.87
CA VAL A 170 8.45 -13.36 -6.73
C VAL A 170 9.73 -13.41 -5.89
N GLU A 171 10.71 -12.60 -6.25
CA GLU A 171 11.92 -12.45 -5.45
C GLU A 171 11.56 -12.10 -4.00
N ARG A 172 12.18 -12.85 -3.07
CA ARG A 172 11.91 -12.66 -1.65
C ARG A 172 12.38 -11.27 -1.20
N PRO A 173 11.55 -10.48 -0.51
CA PRO A 173 11.96 -9.21 0.08
C PRO A 173 13.18 -9.38 0.99
N GLY A 174 14.06 -8.38 0.99
CA GLY A 174 15.22 -8.37 1.89
C GLY A 174 14.84 -8.34 3.37
N ILE A 175 13.64 -7.87 3.70
CA ILE A 175 13.10 -7.80 5.06
C ILE A 175 11.70 -8.42 5.09
N VAL A 176 11.45 -9.27 6.09
CA VAL A 176 10.15 -9.86 6.39
C VAL A 176 9.95 -9.83 7.91
N GLY A 177 8.83 -9.32 8.37
CA GLY A 177 8.44 -9.31 9.79
C GLY A 177 6.95 -9.62 9.94
N ALA A 178 6.53 -10.12 11.09
CA ALA A 178 5.13 -10.48 11.35
C ALA A 178 4.21 -9.25 11.42
N ASP A 179 4.76 -8.12 11.81
CA ASP A 179 4.08 -6.82 11.88
C ASP A 179 5.03 -5.66 11.51
N LEU A 180 4.53 -4.43 11.57
CA LEU A 180 5.35 -3.27 11.23
C LEU A 180 6.44 -2.98 12.28
N ALA A 181 6.27 -3.41 13.53
CA ALA A 181 7.28 -3.21 14.56
C ALA A 181 8.53 -4.06 14.27
N GLU A 182 8.35 -5.36 13.92
CA GLU A 182 9.44 -6.24 13.52
C GLU A 182 10.13 -5.77 12.22
N VAL A 183 9.33 -5.31 11.24
CA VAL A 183 9.89 -4.75 10.00
C VAL A 183 10.71 -3.50 10.28
N ALA A 184 10.24 -2.61 11.15
CA ALA A 184 10.98 -1.41 11.55
C ALA A 184 12.29 -1.76 12.27
N ASP A 185 12.29 -2.75 13.17
CA ASP A 185 13.50 -3.25 13.83
C ASP A 185 14.54 -3.73 12.83
N ALA A 186 14.11 -4.52 11.85
CA ALA A 186 14.98 -5.04 10.82
C ALA A 186 15.54 -3.94 9.90
N ILE A 187 14.73 -2.93 9.53
CA ILE A 187 15.19 -1.78 8.76
C ILE A 187 16.26 -1.02 9.55
N LEU A 188 16.00 -0.67 10.80
CA LEU A 188 16.94 0.06 11.64
C LEU A 188 18.26 -0.68 11.84
N ALA A 189 18.23 -2.00 11.93
CA ALA A 189 19.45 -2.82 12.02
C ALA A 189 20.29 -2.76 10.74
N VAL A 190 19.66 -2.75 9.56
CA VAL A 190 20.35 -2.62 8.26
C VAL A 190 21.00 -1.24 8.14
N GLU A 191 20.26 -0.16 8.42
CA GLU A 191 20.78 1.22 8.33
C GLU A 191 21.98 1.43 9.26
N GLN A 192 21.95 0.91 10.49
CA GLN A 192 23.09 0.97 11.43
C GLN A 192 24.32 0.21 10.93
N GLN A 193 24.14 -0.86 10.17
CA GLN A 193 25.28 -1.60 9.59
C GLN A 193 25.89 -0.84 8.42
N ASP A 194 25.07 -0.17 7.61
CA ASP A 194 25.55 0.59 6.48
C ASP A 194 26.27 1.86 6.93
N ASP A 195 25.79 2.56 7.98
CA ASP A 195 26.50 3.71 8.57
C ASP A 195 27.88 3.31 9.12
N ARG A 196 28.02 2.12 9.73
CA ARG A 196 29.33 1.62 10.22
C ARG A 196 30.30 1.25 9.11
N ARG A 197 29.83 1.04 7.89
CA ARG A 197 30.63 0.68 6.72
C ARG A 197 31.04 1.87 5.87
N ARG A 198 30.43 3.04 6.11
CA ARG A 198 30.85 4.29 5.48
C ARG A 198 32.18 4.75 6.08
N PRO A 199 33.22 5.02 5.24
CA PRO A 199 34.55 5.41 5.68
C PRO A 199 34.57 6.78 6.36
#